data_0fd01e08773f191c7c3574d825b238c0
#
_entry.id   0fd01e08773f191c7c3574d825b238c0
#
_cell.length_a   1.000
_cell.length_b   1.000
_cell.length_c   1.000
_cell.angle_alpha   90.00
_cell.angle_beta   90.00
_cell.angle_gamma   90.00
#
_symmetry.space_group_name_H-M   'P 1'
#
loop_
_entity.id
_entity.type
_entity.pdbx_description
1 polymer ?
#
loop_
_entity_poly.entity_id
_entity_poly.type
_entity_poly.pdbx_seq_one_letter_code
_entity_poly.pdbx_strand_id
1 'polypeptide(L)'
;MSVIHAFIAVAVLGVLIVLIGYFRVRKALQQQRGLDQHEGWDEMMVKRLRADGYRPFNEYQVDFFLALKGEADCAAVRARLEPEGFAVDVKPMQDGSDLPFSLHASKSMKLLVPDIQAVSRHMNALAEEFQGRYDRWAA
;
A
#
# COMPACT_ATOMS: atom_id res chain seq x y z
N MET A 1 3.53 31.11 -42.32
CA MET A 1 3.64 29.70 -41.87
C MET A 1 4.13 29.55 -40.42
N SER A 2 5.10 30.31 -39.98
CA SER A 2 5.66 30.20 -38.62
C SER A 2 4.68 30.54 -37.48
N VAL A 3 3.76 31.49 -37.69
CA VAL A 3 2.81 31.92 -36.66
C VAL A 3 1.76 30.84 -36.36
N ILE A 4 1.30 30.14 -37.38
CA ILE A 4 0.31 29.06 -37.23
C ILE A 4 0.89 27.87 -36.45
N HIS A 5 2.17 27.53 -36.72
CA HIS A 5 2.85 26.47 -36.00
C HIS A 5 3.10 26.84 -34.52
N ALA A 6 3.37 28.13 -34.25
CA ALA A 6 3.53 28.62 -32.87
C ALA A 6 2.19 28.53 -32.09
N PHE A 7 1.07 28.88 -32.69
CA PHE A 7 -0.25 28.75 -32.05
C PHE A 7 -0.63 27.30 -31.78
N ILE A 8 -0.35 26.38 -32.71
CA ILE A 8 -0.60 24.95 -32.52
C ILE A 8 0.28 24.39 -31.40
N ALA A 9 1.55 24.78 -31.33
CA ALA A 9 2.46 24.34 -30.27
C ALA A 9 2.00 24.79 -28.88
N VAL A 10 1.56 26.03 -28.76
CA VAL A 10 1.03 26.58 -27.50
C VAL A 10 -0.26 25.86 -27.07
N ALA A 11 -1.18 25.61 -28.03
CA ALA A 11 -2.41 24.90 -27.73
C ALA A 11 -2.15 23.44 -27.29
N VAL A 12 -1.23 22.74 -27.95
CA VAL A 12 -0.83 21.38 -27.59
C VAL A 12 -0.18 21.36 -26.19
N LEU A 13 0.69 22.32 -25.90
CA LEU A 13 1.33 22.43 -24.59
C LEU A 13 0.30 22.68 -23.48
N GLY A 14 -0.67 23.52 -23.71
CA GLY A 14 -1.77 23.80 -22.78
C GLY A 14 -2.61 22.57 -22.47
N VAL A 15 -2.98 21.81 -23.48
CA VAL A 15 -3.73 20.55 -23.33
C VAL A 15 -2.91 19.50 -22.54
N LEU A 16 -1.61 19.41 -22.80
CA LEU A 16 -0.72 18.48 -22.13
C LEU A 16 -0.61 18.80 -20.62
N ILE A 17 -0.50 20.08 -20.26
CA ILE A 17 -0.45 20.52 -18.85
C ILE A 17 -1.77 20.20 -18.13
N VAL A 18 -2.90 20.44 -18.77
CA VAL A 18 -4.22 20.12 -18.20
C VAL A 18 -4.39 18.61 -18.01
N LEU A 19 -3.95 17.80 -18.98
CA LEU A 19 -4.00 16.33 -18.87
C LEU A 19 -3.12 15.81 -17.73
N ILE A 20 -1.89 16.32 -17.60
CA ILE A 20 -0.99 15.94 -16.52
C ILE A 20 -1.59 16.32 -15.15
N GLY A 21 -2.16 17.51 -15.04
CA GLY A 21 -2.85 17.95 -13.83
C GLY A 21 -4.04 17.05 -13.48
N TYR A 22 -4.86 16.71 -14.47
CA TYR A 22 -6.02 15.84 -14.31
C TYR A 22 -5.61 14.41 -13.83
N PHE A 23 -4.57 13.83 -14.45
CA PHE A 23 -4.08 12.52 -14.04
C PHE A 23 -3.48 12.52 -12.63
N ARG A 24 -2.77 13.59 -12.25
CA ARG A 24 -2.23 13.73 -10.88
C ARG A 24 -3.33 13.82 -9.82
N VAL A 25 -4.34 14.64 -10.07
CA VAL A 25 -5.49 14.78 -9.14
C VAL A 25 -6.27 13.48 -9.04
N ARG A 26 -6.51 12.82 -10.16
CA ARG A 26 -7.23 11.54 -10.18
C ARG A 26 -6.48 10.45 -9.42
N LYS A 27 -5.16 10.38 -9.57
CA LYS A 27 -4.30 9.44 -8.84
C LYS A 27 -4.32 9.74 -7.33
N ALA A 28 -4.23 11.00 -6.94
CA ALA A 28 -4.29 11.40 -5.53
C ALA A 28 -5.64 11.05 -4.88
N LEU A 29 -6.75 11.26 -5.59
CA LEU A 29 -8.10 10.91 -5.12
C LEU A 29 -8.29 9.38 -4.99
N GLN A 30 -7.75 8.60 -5.91
CA GLN A 30 -7.81 7.13 -5.83
C GLN A 30 -6.98 6.61 -4.66
N GLN A 31 -5.81 7.21 -4.41
CA GLN A 31 -4.94 6.86 -3.30
C GLN A 31 -5.60 7.17 -1.96
N GLN A 32 -6.26 8.32 -1.84
CA GLN A 32 -6.98 8.71 -0.64
C GLN A 32 -8.17 7.77 -0.34
N ARG A 33 -8.94 7.39 -1.36
CA ARG A 33 -10.03 6.40 -1.22
C ARG A 33 -9.53 5.03 -0.77
N GLY A 34 -8.38 4.59 -1.27
CA GLY A 34 -7.76 3.34 -0.83
C GLY A 34 -7.34 3.37 0.63
N LEU A 35 -6.76 4.48 1.09
CA LEU A 35 -6.39 4.69 2.50
C LEU A 35 -7.62 4.68 3.42
N ASP A 36 -8.68 5.40 3.05
CA ASP A 36 -9.93 5.45 3.81
C ASP A 36 -10.58 4.07 3.96
N GLN A 37 -10.52 3.24 2.91
CA GLN A 37 -11.01 1.87 2.96
C GLN A 37 -10.19 0.98 3.91
N HIS A 38 -8.86 1.08 3.88
CA HIS A 38 -8.00 0.32 4.78
C HIS A 38 -8.20 0.76 6.24
N GLU A 39 -8.28 2.05 6.51
CA GLU A 39 -8.50 2.57 7.87
C GLU A 39 -9.83 2.11 8.46
N GLY A 40 -10.90 2.14 7.69
CA GLY A 40 -12.21 1.64 8.11
C GLY A 40 -12.21 0.13 8.39
N TRP A 41 -11.52 -0.63 7.55
CA TRP A 41 -11.35 -2.06 7.74
C TRP A 41 -10.50 -2.38 8.97
N ASP A 42 -9.41 -1.65 9.20
CA ASP A 42 -8.54 -1.79 10.37
C ASP A 42 -9.31 -1.58 11.67
N GLU A 43 -10.11 -0.53 11.75
CA GLU A 43 -10.94 -0.24 12.92
C GLU A 43 -11.97 -1.34 13.18
N MET A 44 -12.65 -1.78 12.15
CA MET A 44 -13.64 -2.87 12.24
C MET A 44 -12.99 -4.17 12.71
N MET A 45 -11.83 -4.52 12.17
CA MET A 45 -11.13 -5.75 12.51
C MET A 45 -10.60 -5.74 13.95
N VAL A 46 -10.04 -4.62 14.41
CA VAL A 46 -9.62 -4.48 15.83
C VAL A 46 -10.83 -4.64 16.76
N LYS A 47 -11.96 -4.00 16.45
CA LYS A 47 -13.18 -4.15 17.24
C LYS A 47 -13.66 -5.60 17.29
N ARG A 48 -13.61 -6.30 16.18
CA ARG A 48 -13.99 -7.72 16.10
C ARG A 48 -13.07 -8.60 16.96
N LEU A 49 -11.77 -8.42 16.86
CA LEU A 49 -10.80 -9.17 17.67
C LEU A 49 -11.00 -8.91 19.17
N ARG A 50 -11.27 -7.68 19.56
CA ARG A 50 -11.63 -7.37 20.97
C ARG A 50 -12.88 -8.08 21.44
N ALA A 51 -13.91 -8.16 20.61
CA ALA A 51 -15.11 -8.93 20.89
C ALA A 51 -14.82 -10.42 21.03
N ASP A 52 -13.83 -10.95 20.30
CA ASP A 52 -13.38 -12.34 20.35
C ASP A 52 -12.43 -12.63 21.54
N GLY A 53 -12.12 -11.64 22.39
CA GLY A 53 -11.35 -11.81 23.61
C GLY A 53 -9.92 -11.28 23.57
N TYR A 54 -9.49 -10.67 22.48
CA TYR A 54 -8.18 -10.00 22.36
C TYR A 54 -8.14 -8.74 23.24
N ARG A 55 -7.11 -8.63 24.06
CA ARG A 55 -6.97 -7.53 25.02
C ARG A 55 -6.10 -6.40 24.46
N PRO A 56 -6.48 -5.12 24.63
CA PRO A 56 -5.77 -3.98 24.02
C PRO A 56 -4.35 -3.77 24.56
N PHE A 57 -4.05 -4.24 25.76
CA PHE A 57 -2.74 -4.05 26.40
C PHE A 57 -1.76 -5.20 26.18
N ASN A 58 -2.23 -6.34 25.66
CA ASN A 58 -1.38 -7.47 25.34
C ASN A 58 -0.78 -7.30 23.95
N GLU A 59 0.41 -7.85 23.77
CA GLU A 59 1.03 -7.95 22.46
C GLU A 59 0.61 -9.26 21.77
N TYR A 60 0.32 -9.14 20.48
CA TYR A 60 0.00 -10.28 19.62
C TYR A 60 0.86 -10.24 18.38
N GLN A 61 1.13 -11.39 17.80
CA GLN A 61 1.76 -11.44 16.50
C GLN A 61 0.78 -11.00 15.44
N VAL A 62 1.12 -9.93 14.72
CA VAL A 62 0.31 -9.39 13.64
C VAL A 62 1.03 -9.60 12.33
N ASP A 63 0.32 -10.15 11.37
CA ASP A 63 0.82 -10.51 10.05
C ASP A 63 0.25 -9.56 9.00
N PHE A 64 1.12 -8.97 8.19
CA PHE A 64 0.76 -8.06 7.10
C PHE A 64 1.10 -8.68 5.76
N PHE A 65 0.17 -8.61 4.80
CA PHE A 65 0.27 -9.29 3.51
C PHE A 65 0.38 -8.29 2.37
N LEU A 66 1.44 -8.41 1.58
CA LEU A 66 1.68 -7.63 0.38
C LEU A 66 1.82 -8.55 -0.82
N ALA A 67 1.35 -8.10 -1.97
CA ALA A 67 1.58 -8.76 -3.25
C ALA A 67 2.55 -7.92 -4.08
N LEU A 68 3.61 -8.54 -4.58
CA LEU A 68 4.68 -7.89 -5.34
C LEU A 68 4.93 -8.62 -6.67
N LYS A 69 5.51 -7.92 -7.63
CA LYS A 69 5.67 -8.43 -9.00
C LYS A 69 6.94 -9.24 -9.23
N GLY A 70 7.98 -9.09 -8.40
CA GLY A 70 9.26 -9.75 -8.60
C GLY A 70 10.05 -9.99 -7.32
N GLU A 71 11.03 -10.91 -7.40
CA GLU A 71 11.92 -11.25 -6.29
C GLU A 71 12.79 -10.07 -5.85
N ALA A 72 13.24 -9.23 -6.79
CA ALA A 72 14.03 -8.03 -6.50
C ALA A 72 13.24 -7.03 -5.65
N ASP A 73 11.95 -6.84 -5.96
CA ASP A 73 11.06 -5.98 -5.18
C ASP A 73 10.83 -6.55 -3.77
N CYS A 74 10.65 -7.87 -3.67
CA CYS A 74 10.54 -8.55 -2.38
C CYS A 74 11.80 -8.37 -1.52
N ALA A 75 12.99 -8.50 -2.11
CA ALA A 75 14.25 -8.29 -1.41
C ALA A 75 14.42 -6.84 -0.93
N ALA A 76 14.02 -5.87 -1.75
CA ALA A 76 14.07 -4.44 -1.40
C ALA A 76 13.09 -4.10 -0.25
N VAL A 77 11.88 -4.62 -0.28
CA VAL A 77 10.89 -4.43 0.80
C VAL A 77 11.35 -5.10 2.08
N ARG A 78 11.87 -6.32 2.01
CA ARG A 78 12.47 -7.02 3.15
C ARG A 78 13.58 -6.19 3.80
N ALA A 79 14.49 -5.64 3.01
CA ALA A 79 15.60 -4.82 3.50
C ALA A 79 15.14 -3.55 4.25
N ARG A 80 13.94 -3.06 3.96
CA ARG A 80 13.33 -1.94 4.69
C ARG A 80 12.60 -2.36 5.94
N LEU A 81 11.92 -3.49 5.93
CA LEU A 81 11.06 -3.94 7.03
C LEU A 81 11.83 -4.63 8.16
N GLU A 82 12.85 -5.41 7.85
CA GLU A 82 13.63 -6.12 8.89
C GLU A 82 14.27 -5.20 9.93
N PRO A 83 14.88 -4.05 9.58
CA PRO A 83 15.39 -3.09 10.56
C PRO A 83 14.32 -2.46 11.44
N GLU A 84 13.07 -2.45 11.00
CA GLU A 84 11.90 -1.96 11.76
C GLU A 84 11.31 -3.02 12.71
N GLY A 85 11.89 -4.21 12.77
CA GLY A 85 11.49 -5.29 13.65
C GLY A 85 10.50 -6.28 13.06
N PHE A 86 10.26 -6.24 11.75
CA PHE A 86 9.43 -7.24 11.06
C PHE A 86 10.22 -8.49 10.70
N ALA A 87 9.62 -9.64 10.91
CA ALA A 87 10.05 -10.90 10.29
C ALA A 87 9.38 -11.01 8.92
N VAL A 88 10.16 -11.24 7.88
CA VAL A 88 9.66 -11.24 6.50
C VAL A 88 9.82 -12.61 5.86
N ASP A 89 8.74 -13.12 5.30
CA ASP A 89 8.69 -14.34 4.50
C ASP A 89 8.09 -14.04 3.12
N VAL A 90 8.60 -14.72 2.10
CA VAL A 90 8.16 -14.51 0.71
C VAL A 90 7.78 -15.86 0.10
N LYS A 91 6.60 -15.92 -0.49
CA LYS A 91 6.10 -17.13 -1.18
C LYS A 91 5.69 -16.80 -2.60
N PRO A 92 6.15 -17.58 -3.59
CA PRO A 92 5.61 -17.48 -4.93
C PRO A 92 4.17 -18.00 -4.96
N MET A 93 3.29 -17.27 -5.61
CA MET A 93 1.91 -17.66 -5.86
C MET A 93 1.77 -18.17 -7.30
N GLN A 94 1.16 -19.31 -7.49
CA GLN A 94 0.93 -19.92 -8.82
C GLN A 94 -0.50 -19.66 -9.32
N ASP A 95 -0.95 -18.42 -9.20
CA ASP A 95 -2.31 -18.03 -9.54
C ASP A 95 -2.44 -17.32 -10.91
N GLY A 96 -1.32 -17.17 -11.63
CA GLY A 96 -1.29 -16.44 -12.91
C GLY A 96 -1.50 -14.93 -12.79
N SER A 97 -1.40 -14.38 -11.58
CA SER A 97 -1.56 -12.96 -11.29
C SER A 97 -0.37 -12.14 -11.78
N ASP A 98 -0.60 -10.83 -12.04
CA ASP A 98 0.46 -9.85 -12.33
C ASP A 98 1.39 -9.60 -11.12
N LEU A 99 0.95 -9.99 -9.92
CA LEU A 99 1.68 -9.90 -8.66
C LEU A 99 1.90 -11.31 -8.08
N PRO A 100 2.85 -12.09 -8.63
CA PRO A 100 2.99 -13.51 -8.32
C PRO A 100 3.71 -13.82 -7.00
N PHE A 101 4.18 -12.81 -6.28
CA PHE A 101 4.86 -12.99 -4.99
C PHE A 101 4.02 -12.45 -3.84
N SER A 102 3.78 -13.28 -2.83
CA SER A 102 3.19 -12.87 -1.56
C SER A 102 4.28 -12.63 -0.54
N LEU A 103 4.39 -11.41 -0.04
CA LEU A 103 5.28 -11.04 1.04
C LEU A 103 4.49 -10.95 2.34
N HIS A 104 4.99 -11.62 3.35
CA HIS A 104 4.39 -11.76 4.66
C HIS A 104 5.31 -11.11 5.70
N ALA A 105 4.87 -10.04 6.32
CA ALA A 105 5.62 -9.31 7.33
C ALA A 105 4.94 -9.45 8.69
N SER A 106 5.63 -10.01 9.68
CA SER A 106 5.10 -10.28 11.00
C SER A 106 5.80 -9.44 12.06
N LYS A 107 5.03 -8.90 12.99
CA LYS A 107 5.56 -8.17 14.14
C LYS A 107 4.66 -8.36 15.36
N SER A 108 5.28 -8.50 16.55
CA SER A 108 4.56 -8.45 17.81
C SER A 108 4.18 -7.01 18.14
N MET A 109 2.90 -6.74 18.33
CA MET A 109 2.40 -5.41 18.64
C MET A 109 1.04 -5.46 19.34
N LYS A 110 0.67 -4.35 19.98
CA LYS A 110 -0.66 -4.19 20.56
C LYS A 110 -1.70 -3.93 19.49
N LEU A 111 -2.91 -4.47 19.66
CA LEU A 111 -4.04 -4.26 18.76
C LEU A 111 -4.77 -2.95 19.10
N LEU A 112 -4.08 -1.84 18.93
CA LEU A 112 -4.62 -0.49 19.07
C LEU A 112 -4.87 0.10 17.67
N VAL A 113 -6.05 0.66 17.46
CA VAL A 113 -6.45 1.20 16.14
C VAL A 113 -5.42 2.16 15.56
N PRO A 114 -4.90 3.18 16.29
CA PRO A 114 -3.90 4.10 15.73
C PRO A 114 -2.61 3.41 15.31
N ASP A 115 -2.15 2.41 16.08
CA ASP A 115 -0.90 1.70 15.81
C ASP A 115 -1.05 0.80 14.58
N ILE A 116 -2.15 0.07 14.47
CA ILE A 116 -2.46 -0.76 13.29
C ILE A 116 -2.62 0.11 12.05
N GLN A 117 -3.35 1.20 12.13
CA GLN A 117 -3.52 2.13 11.00
C GLN A 117 -2.19 2.74 10.54
N ALA A 118 -1.29 3.06 11.45
CA ALA A 118 0.04 3.56 11.11
C ALA A 118 0.85 2.53 10.31
N VAL A 119 0.83 1.27 10.72
CA VAL A 119 1.50 0.18 10.00
C VAL A 119 0.82 -0.09 8.67
N SER A 120 -0.51 -0.13 8.61
CA SER A 120 -1.25 -0.31 7.35
C SER A 120 -0.91 0.78 6.33
N ARG A 121 -0.84 2.03 6.74
CA ARG A 121 -0.41 3.13 5.86
C ARG A 121 1.02 2.96 5.36
N HIS A 122 1.92 2.54 6.24
CA HIS A 122 3.31 2.27 5.89
C HIS A 122 3.43 1.12 4.87
N MET A 123 2.72 0.02 5.10
CA MET A 123 2.68 -1.13 4.18
C MET A 123 2.09 -0.76 2.83
N ASN A 124 1.02 0.02 2.82
CA ASN A 124 0.40 0.50 1.58
C ASN A 124 1.35 1.41 0.79
N ALA A 125 2.06 2.32 1.45
CA ALA A 125 3.05 3.19 0.82
C ALA A 125 4.22 2.40 0.22
N LEU A 126 4.73 1.40 0.93
CA LEU A 126 5.76 0.50 0.40
C LEU A 126 5.27 -0.29 -0.81
N ALA A 127 4.07 -0.85 -0.75
CA ALA A 127 3.50 -1.59 -1.87
C ALA A 127 3.35 -0.70 -3.11
N GLU A 128 2.88 0.52 -2.96
CA GLU A 128 2.75 1.49 -4.05
C GLU A 128 4.09 1.89 -4.66
N GLU A 129 5.12 2.09 -3.84
CA GLU A 129 6.47 2.42 -4.30
C GLU A 129 7.04 1.35 -5.25
N PHE A 130 6.76 0.09 -4.98
CA PHE A 130 7.18 -1.05 -5.80
C PHE A 130 6.10 -1.52 -6.79
N GLN A 131 5.05 -0.74 -7.01
CA GLN A 131 3.95 -1.07 -7.92
C GLN A 131 3.25 -2.40 -7.57
N GLY A 132 3.25 -2.74 -6.29
CA GLY A 132 2.55 -3.87 -5.73
C GLY A 132 1.21 -3.49 -5.11
N ARG A 133 0.73 -4.33 -4.21
CA ARG A 133 -0.52 -4.13 -3.49
C ARG A 133 -0.39 -4.56 -2.03
N TYR A 134 -0.87 -3.73 -1.12
CA TYR A 134 -1.11 -4.14 0.25
C TYR A 134 -2.51 -4.74 0.36
N ASP A 135 -2.62 -5.97 0.82
CA ASP A 135 -3.90 -6.68 0.89
C ASP A 135 -4.60 -6.46 2.23
N ARG A 136 -4.03 -6.96 3.31
CA ARG A 136 -4.62 -6.93 4.65
C ARG A 136 -3.63 -7.35 5.72
N TRP A 137 -4.09 -7.34 6.96
CA TRP A 137 -3.41 -7.95 8.09
C TRP A 137 -4.31 -8.97 8.81
N ALA A 138 -3.69 -9.81 9.64
CA ALA A 138 -4.36 -10.77 10.50
C ALA A 138 -3.63 -10.86 11.85
N ALA A 139 -4.32 -11.33 12.88
CA ALA A 139 -3.75 -11.58 14.20
C ALA A 139 -4.26 -12.90 14.77
#